data_68ddac67a95673758ea922d33b074780
#
_entry.id   68ddac67a95673758ea922d33b074780
#
_cell.length_a   1.000
_cell.length_b   1.000
_cell.length_c   1.000
_cell.angle_alpha   90.00
_cell.angle_beta   90.00
_cell.angle_gamma   90.00
#
_symmetry.space_group_name_H-M   'P 1'
#
loop_
_entity.id
_entity.type
_entity.pdbx_description
1 polymer ?
#
loop_
_entity_poly.entity_id
_entity_poly.type
_entity_poly.pdbx_seq_one_letter_code
_entity_poly.pdbx_strand_id
1 'polypeptide(L)'
;MDLQSQKNYLYNYTANILLDRLHNKNVIKINEPINLYIDKKDTNKFIRENFEKYLKNNLLKRRNNGKIEIKIKPSHTEKCLQAVDFVSWAIFRKYENGDYEYYEDIKEKIIEESLLFP
;
A
#
# COMPACT_ATOMS: atom_id res chain seq x y z
N MET A 1 15.93 -4.33 -18.46
CA MET A 1 15.70 -4.28 -17.00
C MET A 1 15.48 -5.70 -16.48
N ASP A 2 16.21 -6.14 -15.48
CA ASP A 2 16.03 -7.48 -14.94
C ASP A 2 14.75 -7.58 -14.10
N LEU A 3 14.38 -8.80 -13.73
CA LEU A 3 13.13 -9.07 -13.02
C LEU A 3 13.05 -8.34 -11.67
N GLN A 4 14.17 -8.29 -10.95
CA GLN A 4 14.20 -7.65 -9.63
C GLN A 4 14.02 -6.13 -9.73
N SER A 5 14.65 -5.50 -10.72
CA SER A 5 14.48 -4.07 -10.98
C SER A 5 13.06 -3.74 -11.39
N GLN A 6 12.41 -4.62 -12.16
CA GLN A 6 11.00 -4.45 -12.55
C GLN A 6 10.08 -4.50 -11.32
N LYS A 7 10.32 -5.45 -10.40
CA LYS A 7 9.55 -5.55 -9.17
C LYS A 7 9.71 -4.30 -8.30
N ASN A 8 10.95 -3.82 -8.13
CA ASN A 8 11.21 -2.59 -7.38
C ASN A 8 10.48 -1.39 -7.98
N TYR A 9 10.52 -1.26 -9.30
CA TYR A 9 9.82 -0.17 -9.98
C TYR A 9 8.33 -0.22 -9.72
N LEU A 10 7.71 -1.40 -9.84
CA LEU A 10 6.27 -1.55 -9.63
C LEU A 10 5.86 -1.23 -8.20
N TYR A 11 6.59 -1.74 -7.21
CA TYR A 11 6.31 -1.43 -5.81
C TYR A 11 6.42 0.06 -5.54
N ASN A 12 7.50 0.68 -6.00
CA ASN A 12 7.74 2.11 -5.78
C ASN A 12 6.68 2.97 -6.46
N TYR A 13 6.36 2.67 -7.71
CA TYR A 13 5.37 3.41 -8.49
C TYR A 13 3.99 3.31 -7.86
N THR A 14 3.55 2.10 -7.53
CA THR A 14 2.23 1.86 -6.95
C THR A 14 2.07 2.57 -5.60
N ALA A 15 3.06 2.43 -4.73
CA ALA A 15 3.04 3.06 -3.43
C ALA A 15 3.02 4.58 -3.52
N ASN A 16 3.81 5.15 -4.44
CA ASN A 16 3.87 6.59 -4.62
C ASN A 16 2.52 7.16 -5.06
N ILE A 17 1.87 6.51 -6.03
CA ILE A 17 0.56 6.95 -6.51
C ILE A 17 -0.48 6.86 -5.40
N LEU A 18 -0.50 5.75 -4.66
CA LEU A 18 -1.45 5.59 -3.56
C LEU A 18 -1.26 6.65 -2.49
N LEU A 19 -0.02 6.87 -2.06
CA LEU A 19 0.26 7.87 -1.02
C LEU A 19 -0.07 9.28 -1.49
N ASP A 20 0.20 9.62 -2.76
CA ASP A 20 -0.20 10.90 -3.33
C ASP A 20 -1.71 11.12 -3.22
N ARG A 21 -2.47 10.12 -3.62
CA ARG A 21 -3.94 10.22 -3.58
C ARG A 21 -4.47 10.36 -2.17
N LEU A 22 -3.88 9.64 -1.21
CA LEU A 22 -4.28 9.73 0.18
C LEU A 22 -3.95 11.10 0.78
N HIS A 23 -2.80 11.67 0.44
CA HIS A 23 -2.46 13.04 0.85
C HIS A 23 -3.41 14.07 0.25
N ASN A 24 -3.72 13.94 -1.04
CA ASN A 24 -4.61 14.86 -1.72
C ASN A 24 -6.03 14.84 -1.16
N LYS A 25 -6.45 13.71 -0.62
CA LYS A 25 -7.77 13.57 0.02
C LYS A 25 -7.74 13.89 1.52
N ASN A 26 -6.61 14.33 2.05
CA ASN A 26 -6.41 14.63 3.47
C ASN A 26 -6.64 13.44 4.40
N VAL A 27 -6.49 12.23 3.89
CA VAL A 27 -6.53 11.01 4.71
C VAL A 27 -5.26 10.88 5.53
N ILE A 28 -4.12 11.25 4.91
CA ILE A 28 -2.82 11.31 5.58
C ILE A 28 -2.46 12.79 5.75
N LYS A 29 -2.34 13.21 7.00
CA LYS A 29 -1.98 14.60 7.31
C LYS A 29 -0.47 14.76 7.41
N ILE A 30 0.04 15.91 6.96
CA ILE A 30 1.47 16.14 6.79
C ILE A 30 2.23 16.24 8.13
N ASN A 31 1.56 16.45 9.24
CA ASN A 31 2.18 16.62 10.55
C ASN A 31 1.83 15.52 11.57
N GLU A 32 1.09 14.51 11.17
CA GLU A 32 0.75 13.39 12.02
C GLU A 32 1.68 12.21 11.81
N PRO A 33 1.99 11.44 12.88
CA PRO A 33 2.80 10.23 12.70
C PRO A 33 2.09 9.18 11.83
N ILE A 34 2.85 8.46 11.03
CA ILE A 34 2.35 7.41 10.16
C ILE A 34 3.03 6.10 10.52
N ASN A 35 2.23 5.05 10.66
CA ASN A 35 2.72 3.67 10.76
C ASN A 35 2.27 2.94 9.50
N LEU A 36 3.24 2.47 8.70
CA LEU A 36 2.99 1.69 7.50
C LEU A 36 3.31 0.23 7.76
N TYR A 37 2.33 -0.62 7.53
CA TYR A 37 2.51 -2.07 7.64
C TYR A 37 2.54 -2.67 6.25
N ILE A 38 3.61 -3.38 5.95
CA ILE A 38 3.83 -3.99 4.63
C ILE A 38 3.99 -5.49 4.82
N ASP A 39 3.28 -6.26 3.99
CA ASP A 39 3.36 -7.72 4.04
C ASP A 39 4.74 -8.17 3.55
N LYS A 40 5.36 -9.04 4.34
CA LYS A 40 6.65 -9.63 4.02
C LYS A 40 6.57 -10.65 2.89
N LYS A 41 5.38 -11.15 2.61
CA LYS A 41 5.14 -12.17 1.59
C LYS A 41 5.64 -11.74 0.21
N ASP A 42 6.21 -12.67 -0.52
CA ASP A 42 6.68 -12.50 -1.91
C ASP A 42 7.76 -11.43 -2.08
N THR A 43 8.45 -11.06 -0.98
CA THR A 43 9.55 -10.13 -1.04
C THR A 43 10.82 -10.77 -0.49
N ASN A 44 11.99 -10.34 -1.02
CA ASN A 44 13.28 -10.68 -0.44
C ASN A 44 13.85 -9.47 0.30
N LYS A 45 14.96 -9.67 1.00
CA LYS A 45 15.59 -8.61 1.80
C LYS A 45 15.92 -7.37 0.96
N PHE A 46 16.45 -7.57 -0.25
CA PHE A 46 16.83 -6.46 -1.13
C PHE A 46 15.62 -5.62 -1.53
N ILE A 47 14.52 -6.26 -1.93
CA ILE A 47 13.30 -5.57 -2.32
C ILE A 47 12.73 -4.79 -1.13
N ARG A 48 12.71 -5.40 0.06
CA ARG A 48 12.20 -4.74 1.25
C ARG A 48 13.00 -3.51 1.63
N GLU A 49 14.32 -3.60 1.63
CA GLU A 49 15.20 -2.48 2.00
C GLU A 49 15.09 -1.34 0.99
N ASN A 50 15.06 -1.67 -0.30
CA ASN A 50 14.89 -0.68 -1.36
C ASN A 50 13.56 0.05 -1.24
N PHE A 51 12.49 -0.70 -1.05
CA PHE A 51 11.15 -0.15 -0.94
C PHE A 51 11.00 0.74 0.30
N GLU A 52 11.49 0.28 1.44
CA GLU A 52 11.46 1.05 2.68
C GLU A 52 12.20 2.37 2.55
N LYS A 53 13.40 2.34 1.97
CA LYS A 53 14.18 3.55 1.74
C LYS A 53 13.46 4.52 0.81
N TYR A 54 12.90 4.01 -0.27
CA TYR A 54 12.14 4.81 -1.23
C TYR A 54 10.94 5.49 -0.56
N LEU A 55 10.16 4.73 0.21
CA LEU A 55 8.99 5.27 0.91
C LEU A 55 9.37 6.34 1.91
N LYS A 56 10.39 6.11 2.73
CA LYS A 56 10.86 7.11 3.69
C LYS A 56 11.25 8.41 3.00
N ASN A 57 12.03 8.32 1.93
CA ASN A 57 12.47 9.50 1.21
C ASN A 57 11.31 10.29 0.61
N ASN A 58 10.34 9.61 0.02
CA ASN A 58 9.18 10.28 -0.57
C ASN A 58 8.26 10.88 0.47
N LEU A 59 8.02 10.19 1.56
CA LEU A 59 7.16 10.68 2.64
C LEU A 59 7.79 11.89 3.35
N LEU A 60 9.10 11.86 3.58
CA LEU A 60 9.80 12.98 4.20
C LEU A 60 9.73 14.26 3.37
N LYS A 61 9.71 14.15 2.04
CA LYS A 61 9.53 15.30 1.15
C LYS A 61 8.19 15.99 1.31
N ARG A 62 7.18 15.26 1.74
CA ARG A 62 5.79 15.75 1.87
C ARG A 62 5.42 16.14 3.28
N ARG A 63 6.29 15.87 4.26
CA ARG A 63 5.96 16.02 5.67
C ARG A 63 6.94 16.94 6.36
N ASN A 64 6.40 17.83 7.20
CA ASN A 64 7.23 18.79 7.93
C ASN A 64 7.82 18.19 9.20
N ASN A 65 7.00 17.57 10.06
CA ASN A 65 7.42 17.06 11.37
C ASN A 65 6.84 15.70 11.73
N GLY A 66 6.32 14.96 10.79
CA GLY A 66 5.68 13.69 11.09
C GLY A 66 6.67 12.54 11.23
N LYS A 67 6.49 11.71 12.25
CA LYS A 67 7.23 10.45 12.39
C LYS A 67 6.70 9.44 11.40
N ILE A 68 7.63 8.74 10.72
CA ILE A 68 7.29 7.68 9.78
C ILE A 68 7.93 6.41 10.28
N GLU A 69 7.11 5.40 10.55
CA GLU A 69 7.56 4.07 10.91
C GLU A 69 7.08 3.08 9.85
N ILE A 70 8.00 2.31 9.30
CA ILE A 70 7.69 1.29 8.31
C ILE A 70 8.00 -0.07 8.92
N LYS A 71 6.97 -0.91 9.01
CA LYS A 71 7.07 -2.24 9.60
C LYS A 71 6.73 -3.29 8.55
N ILE A 72 7.69 -4.14 8.23
CA ILE A 72 7.51 -5.24 7.29
C ILE A 72 7.35 -6.52 8.10
N LYS A 73 6.16 -7.12 8.04
CA LYS A 73 5.78 -8.24 8.88
C LYS A 73 5.04 -9.31 8.10
N PRO A 74 5.09 -10.57 8.55
CA PRO A 74 4.20 -11.60 8.00
C PRO A 74 2.75 -11.25 8.32
N SER A 75 1.84 -11.51 7.38
CA SER A 75 0.43 -11.16 7.55
C SER A 75 -0.23 -11.87 8.74
N HIS A 76 0.23 -13.09 9.07
CA HIS A 76 -0.34 -13.84 10.18
C HIS A 76 -0.06 -13.24 11.55
N THR A 77 0.88 -12.30 11.65
CA THR A 77 1.21 -11.64 12.92
C THR A 77 0.62 -10.23 13.04
N GLU A 78 -0.05 -9.72 12.00
CA GLU A 78 -0.54 -8.35 11.99
C GLU A 78 -1.98 -8.28 11.44
N LYS A 79 -2.91 -7.85 12.30
CA LYS A 79 -4.33 -7.80 11.93
C LYS A 79 -4.63 -6.83 10.79
N CYS A 80 -3.90 -5.72 10.71
CA CYS A 80 -4.07 -4.76 9.62
C CYS A 80 -3.76 -5.41 8.27
N LEU A 81 -2.72 -6.24 8.21
CA LEU A 81 -2.36 -6.96 6.98
C LEU A 81 -3.38 -8.03 6.63
N GLN A 82 -3.95 -8.70 7.64
CA GLN A 82 -5.01 -9.67 7.41
C GLN A 82 -6.25 -8.99 6.82
N ALA A 83 -6.60 -7.82 7.34
CA ALA A 83 -7.72 -7.05 6.80
C ALA A 83 -7.46 -6.61 5.35
N VAL A 84 -6.26 -6.16 5.04
CA VAL A 84 -5.86 -5.77 3.68
C VAL A 84 -5.93 -6.97 2.74
N ASP A 85 -5.51 -8.14 3.18
CA ASP A 85 -5.61 -9.37 2.38
C ASP A 85 -7.05 -9.66 1.99
N PHE A 86 -7.99 -9.54 2.93
CA PHE A 86 -9.40 -9.72 2.63
C PHE A 86 -9.92 -8.68 1.63
N VAL A 87 -9.57 -7.42 1.82
CA VAL A 87 -9.97 -6.33 0.93
C VAL A 87 -9.41 -6.58 -0.48
N SER A 88 -8.13 -6.94 -0.58
CA SER A 88 -7.50 -7.24 -1.86
C SER A 88 -8.20 -8.39 -2.58
N TRP A 89 -8.55 -9.43 -1.85
CA TRP A 89 -9.25 -10.59 -2.40
C TRP A 89 -10.66 -10.20 -2.90
N ALA A 90 -11.39 -9.41 -2.12
CA ALA A 90 -12.73 -8.96 -2.51
C ALA A 90 -12.70 -8.12 -3.79
N ILE A 91 -11.72 -7.21 -3.90
CA ILE A 91 -11.54 -6.38 -5.08
C ILE A 91 -11.12 -7.23 -6.29
N PHE A 92 -10.23 -8.19 -6.09
CA PHE A 92 -9.82 -9.11 -7.14
C PHE A 92 -11.04 -9.85 -7.72
N ARG A 93 -11.90 -10.39 -6.85
CA ARG A 93 -13.12 -11.10 -7.31
C ARG A 93 -14.05 -10.19 -8.06
N LYS A 94 -14.17 -8.94 -7.64
CA LYS A 94 -14.99 -7.95 -8.35
C LYS A 94 -14.52 -7.76 -9.80
N TYR A 95 -13.23 -7.51 -9.99
CA TYR A 95 -12.70 -7.16 -11.31
C TYR A 95 -12.42 -8.39 -12.19
N GLU A 96 -11.95 -9.49 -11.61
CA GLU A 96 -11.54 -10.65 -12.40
C GLU A 96 -12.67 -11.64 -12.63
N ASN A 97 -13.57 -11.78 -11.68
CA ASN A 97 -14.63 -12.78 -11.74
C ASN A 97 -16.05 -12.20 -11.87
N GLY A 98 -16.19 -10.87 -11.81
CA GLY A 98 -17.50 -10.24 -11.79
C GLY A 98 -18.32 -10.55 -10.56
N ASP A 99 -17.67 -10.98 -9.48
CA ASP A 99 -18.32 -11.36 -8.23
C ASP A 99 -18.25 -10.18 -7.26
N TYR A 100 -19.40 -9.57 -7.01
CA TYR A 100 -19.50 -8.37 -6.17
C TYR A 100 -19.95 -8.68 -4.73
N GLU A 101 -20.20 -9.93 -4.40
CA GLU A 101 -20.72 -10.30 -3.09
C GLU A 101 -19.87 -9.76 -1.93
N TYR A 102 -18.57 -10.01 -1.99
CA TYR A 102 -17.66 -9.60 -0.92
C TYR A 102 -17.34 -8.10 -1.00
N TYR A 103 -17.29 -7.54 -2.20
CA TYR A 103 -17.06 -6.12 -2.39
C TYR A 103 -18.21 -5.30 -1.78
N GLU A 104 -19.45 -5.75 -1.90
CA GLU A 104 -20.59 -5.05 -1.31
C GLU A 104 -20.47 -4.90 0.21
N ASP A 105 -19.80 -5.85 0.88
CA ASP A 105 -19.61 -5.79 2.33
C ASP A 105 -18.63 -4.70 2.77
N ILE A 106 -17.73 -4.28 1.89
CA ILE A 106 -16.65 -3.35 2.25
C ILE A 106 -16.72 -2.01 1.52
N LYS A 107 -17.55 -1.88 0.48
CA LYS A 107 -17.52 -0.69 -0.40
C LYS A 107 -17.75 0.63 0.33
N GLU A 108 -18.57 0.63 1.37
CA GLU A 108 -18.85 1.85 2.14
C GLU A 108 -17.65 2.38 2.91
N LYS A 109 -16.68 1.52 3.17
CA LYS A 109 -15.46 1.88 3.89
C LYS A 109 -14.31 2.25 2.96
N ILE A 110 -14.51 2.09 1.64
CA ILE A 110 -13.48 2.42 0.66
C ILE A 110 -13.56 3.91 0.36
N ILE A 111 -12.46 4.62 0.60
CA ILE A 111 -12.34 6.06 0.36
C ILE A 111 -11.53 6.38 -0.90
N GLU A 112 -10.77 5.43 -1.40
CA GLU A 112 -9.99 5.57 -2.63
C GLU A 112 -9.92 4.24 -3.35
N GLU A 113 -10.40 4.21 -4.58
CA GLU A 113 -10.28 3.06 -5.46
C GLU A 113 -10.08 3.58 -6.87
N SER A 114 -8.99 3.21 -7.50
CA SER A 114 -8.69 3.68 -8.84
C SER A 114 -7.81 2.68 -9.57
N LEU A 115 -7.90 2.69 -10.88
CA LEU A 115 -7.06 1.84 -11.71
C LEU A 115 -5.66 2.43 -11.79
N LEU A 116 -4.66 1.59 -11.63
CA LEU A 116 -3.27 1.99 -11.77
C LEU A 116 -2.94 2.25 -13.24
N PHE A 117 -3.46 1.39 -14.09
CA PHE A 117 -3.36 1.52 -15.54
C PHE A 117 -4.77 1.51 -16.12
N PRO A 118 -5.26 2.65 -16.60
CA PRO A 118 -6.60 2.74 -17.18
C PRO A 118 -6.77 2.01 -18.50
#